data_4481df41f1e2401b50f6efcc2450b16f
#
_entry.id   4481df41f1e2401b50f6efcc2450b16f
#
_cell.length_a   1.000
_cell.length_b   1.000
_cell.length_c   1.000
_cell.angle_alpha   90.00
_cell.angle_beta   90.00
_cell.angle_gamma   90.00
#
_symmetry.space_group_name_H-M   'P 1'
#
loop_
_entity.id
_entity.type
_entity.pdbx_description
1 polymer ?
#
loop_
_entity_poly.entity_id
_entity_poly.type
_entity_poly.pdbx_seq_one_letter_code
_entity_poly.pdbx_strand_id
1 'polypeptide(L)'
;MNEGTNGSCFLENQPNFRSLGGLKTLSGKTFRKNMVYRSGALNKLSTSDVQKLEKAGLALIIDFRSDREVEAYPSVNIPTVKETLRIIIPDQAREEAMNCFDNNDAHGLEQILVIDYRRMIRNESDKFAVFFRILESTADLPWYFIVLRARTVQGLLQFYF
;
A
#
# COMPACT_ATOMS: atom_id res chain seq x y z
N MET A 1 -28.74 6.83 -8.02
CA MET A 1 -28.73 6.56 -6.56
C MET A 1 -27.50 5.71 -6.30
N ASN A 2 -26.39 6.34 -5.85
CA ASN A 2 -25.14 5.64 -5.56
C ASN A 2 -25.21 5.05 -4.17
N GLU A 3 -25.64 3.82 -4.07
CA GLU A 3 -25.44 2.99 -2.89
C GLU A 3 -23.99 2.50 -2.88
N GLY A 4 -23.24 2.82 -1.83
CA GLY A 4 -22.03 2.08 -1.57
C GLY A 4 -20.83 2.81 -1.06
N THR A 5 -20.96 3.80 -0.22
CA THR A 5 -19.85 4.19 0.67
C THR A 5 -19.90 3.30 1.93
N ASN A 6 -19.56 2.04 1.73
CA ASN A 6 -19.30 1.13 2.83
C ASN A 6 -18.12 1.64 3.65
N GLY A 7 -18.37 2.02 4.90
CA GLY A 7 -17.48 2.10 6.07
C GLY A 7 -15.97 2.17 5.88
N SER A 8 -15.48 2.75 4.77
CA SER A 8 -14.06 2.97 4.58
C SER A 8 -13.64 4.07 5.55
N CYS A 9 -12.65 3.78 6.39
CA CYS A 9 -11.99 4.80 7.17
C CYS A 9 -11.45 5.84 6.19
N PHE A 10 -12.14 6.97 6.08
CA PHE A 10 -11.73 8.03 5.19
C PHE A 10 -10.78 8.96 5.94
N LEU A 11 -9.53 9.00 5.51
CA LEU A 11 -8.52 9.88 6.08
C LEU A 11 -8.51 11.20 5.31
N GLU A 12 -8.47 12.32 6.04
CA GLU A 12 -8.57 13.66 5.48
C GLU A 12 -7.33 14.02 4.65
N ASN A 13 -6.15 13.68 5.16
CA ASN A 13 -4.87 14.02 4.54
C ASN A 13 -4.20 12.86 3.80
N GLN A 14 -4.94 11.79 3.51
CA GLN A 14 -4.44 10.61 2.81
C GLN A 14 -5.39 10.17 1.70
N PRO A 15 -5.41 10.89 0.55
CA PRO A 15 -6.36 10.62 -0.53
C PRO A 15 -6.20 9.22 -1.15
N ASN A 16 -5.03 8.60 -1.00
CA ASN A 16 -4.75 7.24 -1.47
C ASN A 16 -5.10 6.15 -0.45
N PHE A 17 -5.59 6.51 0.73
CA PHE A 17 -6.02 5.54 1.72
C PHE A 17 -7.34 4.90 1.29
N ARG A 18 -7.34 3.60 1.18
CA ARG A 18 -8.54 2.83 0.77
C ARG A 18 -8.54 1.42 1.33
N SER A 19 -9.73 0.91 1.63
CA SER A 19 -9.95 -0.49 1.99
C SER A 19 -9.88 -1.38 0.75
N LEU A 20 -9.31 -2.57 0.90
CA LEU A 20 -9.41 -3.66 -0.08
C LEU A 20 -10.63 -4.56 0.18
N GLY A 21 -11.38 -4.30 1.26
CA GLY A 21 -12.58 -5.05 1.59
C GLY A 21 -13.67 -4.93 0.52
N GLY A 22 -14.27 -6.05 0.17
CA GLY A 22 -15.29 -6.10 -0.87
C GLY A 22 -14.77 -6.40 -2.28
N LEU A 23 -13.45 -6.37 -2.52
CA LEU A 23 -12.87 -6.78 -3.79
C LEU A 23 -13.08 -8.27 -4.00
N LYS A 24 -13.44 -8.66 -5.21
CA LYS A 24 -13.60 -10.07 -5.61
C LYS A 24 -12.27 -10.64 -6.07
N THR A 25 -11.96 -11.86 -5.63
CA THR A 25 -10.84 -12.63 -6.13
C THR A 25 -11.20 -13.34 -7.44
N LEU A 26 -10.21 -13.83 -8.18
CA LEU A 26 -10.43 -14.65 -9.38
C LEU A 26 -11.23 -15.93 -9.08
N SER A 27 -11.15 -16.45 -7.87
CA SER A 27 -11.95 -17.61 -7.41
C SER A 27 -13.37 -17.25 -6.96
N GLY A 28 -13.81 -16.00 -7.14
CA GLY A 28 -15.15 -15.51 -6.77
C GLY A 28 -15.33 -15.21 -5.27
N LYS A 29 -14.31 -15.43 -4.44
CA LYS A 29 -14.34 -15.03 -3.03
C LYS A 29 -14.23 -13.50 -2.89
N THR A 30 -14.64 -12.99 -1.75
CA THR A 30 -14.59 -11.55 -1.47
C THR A 30 -13.68 -11.28 -0.29
N PHE A 31 -12.82 -10.26 -0.41
CA PHE A 31 -12.03 -9.78 0.72
C PHE A 31 -12.94 -9.32 1.88
N ARG A 32 -12.61 -9.76 3.09
CA ARG A 32 -13.30 -9.27 4.28
C ARG A 32 -13.16 -7.77 4.40
N LYS A 33 -14.25 -7.09 4.76
CA LYS A 33 -14.23 -5.65 5.01
C LYS A 33 -13.42 -5.35 6.27
N ASN A 34 -12.84 -4.17 6.32
CA ASN A 34 -12.11 -3.64 7.49
C ASN A 34 -10.91 -4.50 7.94
N MET A 35 -10.32 -5.25 7.03
CA MET A 35 -9.16 -6.09 7.33
C MET A 35 -7.87 -5.55 6.70
N VAL A 36 -7.94 -5.14 5.45
CA VAL A 36 -6.77 -4.73 4.68
C VAL A 36 -7.00 -3.36 4.08
N TYR A 37 -6.05 -2.46 4.32
CA TYR A 37 -6.05 -1.13 3.75
C TYR A 37 -4.74 -0.87 3.01
N ARG A 38 -4.79 0.02 2.04
CA ARG A 38 -3.60 0.55 1.39
C ARG A 38 -3.55 2.05 1.52
N SER A 39 -2.35 2.61 1.58
CA SER A 39 -2.13 4.04 1.69
C SER A 39 -0.83 4.48 1.04
N GLY A 40 -0.63 5.78 0.91
CA GLY A 40 0.69 6.40 0.78
C GLY A 40 1.38 6.55 2.14
N ALA A 41 2.44 7.37 2.19
CA ALA A 41 3.16 7.64 3.44
C ALA A 41 2.25 8.27 4.51
N LEU A 42 2.33 7.78 5.74
CA LEU A 42 1.52 8.23 6.86
C LEU A 42 2.15 9.41 7.62
N ASN A 43 2.84 10.28 6.92
CA ASN A 43 3.56 11.41 7.51
C ASN A 43 2.71 12.66 7.70
N LYS A 44 1.53 12.72 7.10
CA LYS A 44 0.63 13.89 7.12
C LYS A 44 -0.70 13.63 7.82
N LEU A 45 -0.78 12.59 8.67
CA LEU A 45 -2.00 12.29 9.40
C LEU A 45 -2.32 13.41 10.40
N SER A 46 -3.57 13.85 10.41
CA SER A 46 -4.11 14.71 11.46
C SER A 46 -4.37 13.88 12.74
N THR A 47 -4.57 14.56 13.86
CA THR A 47 -5.01 13.90 15.10
C THR A 47 -6.34 13.16 14.90
N SER A 48 -7.24 13.71 14.09
CA SER A 48 -8.51 13.07 13.71
C SER A 48 -8.26 11.78 12.91
N ASP A 49 -7.31 11.81 11.97
CA ASP A 49 -6.94 10.63 11.19
C ASP A 49 -6.36 9.51 12.05
N VAL A 50 -5.46 9.87 12.99
CA VAL A 50 -4.90 8.91 13.95
C VAL A 50 -6.01 8.26 14.78
N GLN A 51 -6.93 9.06 15.33
CA GLN A 51 -8.07 8.53 16.10
C GLN A 51 -8.99 7.61 15.28
N LYS A 52 -9.19 7.91 13.99
CA LYS A 52 -9.95 7.03 13.08
C LYS A 52 -9.24 5.69 12.89
N LEU A 53 -7.92 5.70 12.72
CA LEU A 53 -7.12 4.48 12.60
C LEU A 53 -7.08 3.67 13.89
N GLU A 54 -7.00 4.32 15.04
CA GLU A 54 -7.09 3.68 16.35
C GLU A 54 -8.46 3.01 16.55
N LYS A 55 -9.55 3.72 16.28
CA LYS A 55 -10.92 3.17 16.36
C LYS A 55 -11.12 2.00 15.39
N ALA A 56 -10.48 2.08 14.23
CA ALA A 56 -10.48 1.00 13.28
C ALA A 56 -9.64 -0.21 13.76
N GLY A 57 -8.79 -0.05 14.80
CA GLY A 57 -7.97 -1.09 15.41
C GLY A 57 -6.69 -1.39 14.63
N LEU A 58 -6.09 -0.41 13.91
CA LEU A 58 -4.85 -0.59 13.17
C LEU A 58 -3.76 -1.19 14.06
N ALA A 59 -3.35 -2.42 13.77
CA ALA A 59 -2.42 -3.16 14.61
C ALA A 59 -1.06 -3.47 13.96
N LEU A 60 -1.03 -3.59 12.63
CA LEU A 60 0.18 -3.93 11.88
C LEU A 60 0.34 -3.00 10.68
N ILE A 61 1.55 -2.52 10.45
CA ILE A 61 1.94 -1.81 9.24
C ILE A 61 2.97 -2.65 8.49
N ILE A 62 2.77 -2.84 7.19
CA ILE A 62 3.80 -3.36 6.29
C ILE A 62 4.26 -2.22 5.39
N ASP A 63 5.52 -1.82 5.55
CA ASP A 63 6.13 -0.69 4.88
C ASP A 63 7.08 -1.15 3.77
N PHE A 64 6.72 -0.87 2.52
CA PHE A 64 7.53 -1.22 1.34
C PHE A 64 8.49 -0.09 0.91
N ARG A 65 8.53 1.01 1.63
CA ARG A 65 9.38 2.14 1.29
C ARG A 65 10.86 1.84 1.46
N SER A 66 11.68 2.49 0.65
CA SER A 66 13.12 2.56 0.85
C SER A 66 13.49 3.34 2.13
N ASP A 67 14.71 3.18 2.62
CA ASP A 67 15.21 3.94 3.77
C ASP A 67 15.13 5.45 3.52
N ARG A 68 15.53 5.88 2.34
CA ARG A 68 15.45 7.29 1.91
C ARG A 68 14.03 7.85 1.99
N GLU A 69 13.03 7.06 1.61
CA GLU A 69 11.62 7.50 1.68
C GLU A 69 11.13 7.59 3.12
N VAL A 70 11.57 6.68 4.00
CA VAL A 70 11.20 6.72 5.42
C VAL A 70 11.85 7.90 6.13
N GLU A 71 13.11 8.19 5.83
CA GLU A 71 13.83 9.35 6.35
C GLU A 71 13.21 10.67 5.90
N ALA A 72 12.85 10.78 4.61
CA ALA A 72 12.24 11.98 4.06
C ALA A 72 10.79 12.20 4.54
N TYR A 73 10.05 11.11 4.78
CA TYR A 73 8.63 11.14 5.14
C TYR A 73 8.34 10.18 6.29
N PRO A 74 8.84 10.43 7.51
CA PRO A 74 8.63 9.55 8.66
C PRO A 74 7.14 9.46 8.99
N SER A 75 6.66 8.25 9.25
CA SER A 75 5.25 8.03 9.61
C SER A 75 4.94 8.60 11.00
N VAL A 76 3.74 9.14 11.14
CA VAL A 76 3.20 9.54 12.45
C VAL A 76 3.02 8.28 13.32
N ASN A 77 3.27 8.43 14.61
CA ASN A 77 3.02 7.35 15.58
C ASN A 77 1.50 7.12 15.73
N ILE A 78 1.11 5.85 15.64
CA ILE A 78 -0.28 5.41 15.82
C ILE A 78 -0.28 4.43 16.99
N PRO A 79 -0.84 4.81 18.15
CA PRO A 79 -0.69 4.06 19.42
C PRO A 79 -1.16 2.61 19.38
N THR A 80 -2.12 2.26 18.52
CA THR A 80 -2.61 0.87 18.39
C THR A 80 -1.72 -0.03 17.56
N VAL A 81 -0.78 0.54 16.79
CA VAL A 81 0.15 -0.24 15.98
C VAL A 81 1.15 -0.95 16.88
N LYS A 82 1.10 -2.27 16.86
CA LYS A 82 1.98 -3.14 17.65
C LYS A 82 3.29 -3.41 16.94
N GLU A 83 3.25 -3.42 15.61
CA GLU A 83 4.41 -3.78 14.80
C GLU A 83 4.39 -3.04 13.46
N THR A 84 5.58 -2.65 13.00
CA THR A 84 5.82 -2.16 11.64
C THR A 84 6.88 -3.05 11.00
N LEU A 85 6.47 -3.85 10.03
CA LEU A 85 7.36 -4.72 9.27
C LEU A 85 7.81 -4.01 8.00
N ARG A 86 9.11 -3.95 7.77
CA ARG A 86 9.69 -3.35 6.58
C ARG A 86 10.06 -4.42 5.56
N ILE A 87 9.46 -4.32 4.37
CA ILE A 87 9.77 -5.17 3.22
C ILE A 87 10.21 -4.24 2.09
N ILE A 88 11.49 -3.85 2.09
CA ILE A 88 12.01 -2.87 1.14
C ILE A 88 12.02 -3.44 -0.27
N ILE A 89 11.24 -2.82 -1.16
CA ILE A 89 11.27 -3.10 -2.59
C ILE A 89 12.03 -1.98 -3.28
N PRO A 90 13.17 -2.27 -3.95
CA PRO A 90 13.98 -1.25 -4.62
C PRO A 90 13.21 -0.50 -5.71
N ASP A 91 13.47 0.78 -5.85
CA ASP A 91 12.96 1.63 -6.93
C ASP A 91 14.01 1.74 -8.04
N GLN A 92 14.07 0.72 -8.88
CA GLN A 92 15.10 0.62 -9.92
C GLN A 92 14.85 1.55 -11.12
N ALA A 93 13.58 1.93 -11.35
CA ALA A 93 13.20 2.75 -12.50
C ALA A 93 12.96 4.24 -12.17
N ARG A 94 13.32 4.68 -10.95
CA ARG A 94 12.97 6.03 -10.48
C ARG A 94 13.57 7.13 -11.37
N GLU A 95 14.83 7.02 -11.71
CA GLU A 95 15.53 8.06 -12.49
C GLU A 95 14.98 8.14 -13.92
N GLU A 96 14.78 6.99 -14.56
CA GLU A 96 14.19 6.92 -15.89
C GLU A 96 12.75 7.47 -15.89
N ALA A 97 11.95 7.11 -14.88
CA ALA A 97 10.58 7.61 -14.74
C ALA A 97 10.54 9.13 -14.50
N MET A 98 11.46 9.67 -13.70
CA MET A 98 11.58 11.12 -13.50
C MET A 98 11.97 11.83 -14.78
N ASN A 99 12.92 11.31 -15.54
CA ASN A 99 13.31 11.86 -16.83
C ASN A 99 12.13 11.91 -17.81
N CYS A 100 11.33 10.85 -17.90
CA CYS A 100 10.12 10.85 -18.71
C CYS A 100 9.12 11.90 -18.25
N PHE A 101 8.95 12.05 -16.94
CA PHE A 101 8.06 13.05 -16.37
C PHE A 101 8.52 14.48 -16.69
N ASP A 102 9.81 14.77 -16.52
CA ASP A 102 10.40 16.10 -16.79
C ASP A 102 10.35 16.46 -18.27
N ASN A 103 10.43 15.47 -19.15
CA ASN A 103 10.29 15.64 -20.61
C ASN A 103 8.85 15.53 -21.14
N ASN A 104 7.87 15.38 -20.25
CA ASN A 104 6.46 15.21 -20.61
C ASN A 104 6.18 14.00 -21.54
N ASP A 105 7.02 12.95 -21.40
CA ASP A 105 6.95 11.71 -22.17
C ASP A 105 6.05 10.68 -21.45
N ALA A 106 4.75 10.80 -21.67
CA ALA A 106 3.76 9.89 -21.07
C ALA A 106 3.92 8.44 -21.56
N HIS A 107 4.29 8.24 -22.82
CA HIS A 107 4.46 6.90 -23.39
C HIS A 107 5.70 6.21 -22.84
N GLY A 108 6.82 6.90 -22.76
CA GLY A 108 8.05 6.40 -22.12
C GLY A 108 7.81 6.05 -20.65
N LEU A 109 7.08 6.89 -19.92
CA LEU A 109 6.71 6.63 -18.54
C LEU A 109 5.89 5.34 -18.38
N GLU A 110 4.90 5.10 -19.24
CA GLU A 110 4.10 3.86 -19.23
C GLU A 110 4.97 2.63 -19.48
N GLN A 111 5.86 2.68 -20.48
CA GLN A 111 6.78 1.58 -20.79
C GLN A 111 7.71 1.27 -19.61
N ILE A 112 8.29 2.29 -19.01
CA ILE A 112 9.19 2.13 -17.85
C ILE A 112 8.44 1.50 -16.67
N LEU A 113 7.21 1.93 -16.38
CA LEU A 113 6.41 1.35 -15.32
C LEU A 113 6.11 -0.13 -15.57
N VAL A 114 5.76 -0.53 -16.78
CA VAL A 114 5.54 -1.93 -17.13
C VAL A 114 6.80 -2.78 -16.95
N ILE A 115 7.95 -2.25 -17.38
CA ILE A 115 9.25 -2.92 -17.22
C ILE A 115 9.59 -3.07 -15.73
N ASP A 116 9.41 -2.00 -14.96
CA ASP A 116 9.71 -2.01 -13.52
C ASP A 116 8.83 -3.00 -12.75
N TYR A 117 7.54 -3.07 -13.05
CA TYR A 117 6.66 -4.09 -12.47
C TYR A 117 7.11 -5.51 -12.78
N ARG A 118 7.52 -5.79 -14.02
CA ARG A 118 8.02 -7.11 -14.40
C ARG A 118 9.34 -7.46 -13.68
N ARG A 119 10.26 -6.50 -13.57
CA ARG A 119 11.52 -6.65 -12.82
C ARG A 119 11.23 -6.93 -11.35
N MET A 120 10.35 -6.15 -10.76
CA MET A 120 9.97 -6.28 -9.36
C MET A 120 9.41 -7.68 -9.06
N ILE A 121 8.48 -8.18 -9.88
CA ILE A 121 7.93 -9.54 -9.70
C ILE A 121 9.02 -10.60 -9.82
N ARG A 122 9.95 -10.46 -10.77
CA ARG A 122 11.00 -11.46 -10.99
C ARG A 122 12.09 -11.43 -9.92
N ASN A 123 12.53 -10.25 -9.55
CA ASN A 123 13.71 -10.08 -8.70
C ASN A 123 13.38 -10.05 -7.20
N GLU A 124 12.15 -9.71 -6.85
CA GLU A 124 11.72 -9.51 -5.46
C GLU A 124 10.64 -10.52 -5.02
N SER A 125 10.51 -11.62 -5.76
CA SER A 125 9.51 -12.68 -5.48
C SER A 125 9.57 -13.18 -4.05
N ASP A 126 10.77 -13.32 -3.48
CA ASP A 126 10.97 -13.78 -2.10
C ASP A 126 10.39 -12.80 -1.08
N LYS A 127 10.50 -11.50 -1.33
CA LYS A 127 9.92 -10.46 -0.48
C LYS A 127 8.40 -10.50 -0.52
N PHE A 128 7.82 -10.73 -1.71
CA PHE A 128 6.38 -10.94 -1.83
C PHE A 128 5.93 -12.23 -1.15
N ALA A 129 6.73 -13.31 -1.22
CA ALA A 129 6.42 -14.53 -0.49
C ALA A 129 6.40 -14.30 1.03
N VAL A 130 7.33 -13.52 1.56
CA VAL A 130 7.32 -13.11 2.99
C VAL A 130 6.04 -12.33 3.30
N PHE A 131 5.68 -11.36 2.47
CA PHE A 131 4.46 -10.59 2.62
C PHE A 131 3.21 -11.47 2.68
N PHE A 132 3.04 -12.40 1.74
CA PHE A 132 1.88 -13.30 1.71
C PHE A 132 1.86 -14.26 2.91
N ARG A 133 3.01 -14.77 3.37
CA ARG A 133 3.08 -15.57 4.61
C ARG A 133 2.64 -14.78 5.84
N ILE A 134 3.01 -13.52 5.93
CA ILE A 134 2.53 -12.63 7.00
C ILE A 134 1.01 -12.53 6.92
N LEU A 135 0.44 -12.31 5.73
CA LEU A 135 -1.01 -12.25 5.54
C LEU A 135 -1.70 -13.57 5.95
N GLU A 136 -1.13 -14.71 5.65
CA GLU A 136 -1.67 -16.03 6.03
C GLU A 136 -1.59 -16.28 7.53
N SER A 137 -0.44 -16.01 8.15
CA SER A 137 -0.19 -16.31 9.59
C SER A 137 -1.05 -15.50 10.53
N THR A 138 -1.67 -14.47 10.03
CA THR A 138 -2.30 -13.45 10.83
C THR A 138 -3.74 -13.23 10.40
N ALA A 139 -4.34 -14.18 9.66
CA ALA A 139 -5.71 -14.14 9.12
C ALA A 139 -6.82 -13.89 10.18
N ASP A 140 -6.54 -14.13 11.46
CA ASP A 140 -7.48 -13.96 12.57
C ASP A 140 -7.35 -12.63 13.32
N LEU A 141 -6.35 -11.80 12.97
CA LEU A 141 -6.17 -10.49 13.58
C LEU A 141 -6.91 -9.40 12.78
N PRO A 142 -7.38 -8.34 13.41
CA PRO A 142 -7.84 -7.15 12.68
C PRO A 142 -6.59 -6.50 12.04
N TRP A 143 -6.48 -6.68 10.74
CA TRP A 143 -5.33 -6.24 9.96
C TRP A 143 -5.50 -4.84 9.46
N TYR A 144 -4.40 -4.17 9.47
CA TYR A 144 -4.28 -2.97 8.68
C TYR A 144 -2.93 -2.99 7.99
N PHE A 145 -2.99 -3.29 6.75
CA PHE A 145 -1.89 -3.31 5.86
C PHE A 145 -1.81 -1.96 5.15
N ILE A 146 -0.68 -1.33 5.23
CA ILE A 146 -0.45 -0.07 4.53
C ILE A 146 0.74 -0.27 3.59
N VAL A 147 0.44 -0.27 2.30
CA VAL A 147 1.46 -0.13 1.27
C VAL A 147 1.83 1.34 1.19
N LEU A 148 2.97 1.70 1.71
CA LEU A 148 3.44 3.07 1.75
C LEU A 148 4.14 3.54 0.48
N ARG A 149 4.05 2.77 -0.62
CA ARG A 149 4.60 3.16 -1.90
C ARG A 149 3.49 3.34 -2.92
N ALA A 150 3.25 4.60 -3.28
CA ALA A 150 2.05 4.98 -4.05
C ALA A 150 2.02 4.44 -5.50
N ARG A 151 3.15 4.08 -6.11
CA ARG A 151 3.21 3.74 -7.54
C ARG A 151 3.46 2.27 -7.85
N THR A 152 4.34 1.59 -7.14
CA THR A 152 4.85 0.28 -7.54
C THR A 152 3.99 -0.91 -7.09
N VAL A 153 3.57 -0.95 -5.83
CA VAL A 153 2.76 -2.06 -5.31
C VAL A 153 1.28 -1.94 -5.72
N GLN A 154 0.85 -0.73 -6.10
CA GLN A 154 -0.50 -0.46 -6.58
C GLN A 154 -0.85 -1.26 -7.83
N GLY A 155 0.09 -1.38 -8.77
CA GLY A 155 -0.10 -2.18 -9.98
C GLY A 155 -0.18 -3.68 -9.71
N LEU A 156 0.64 -4.21 -8.79
CA LEU A 156 0.62 -5.63 -8.47
C LEU A 156 -0.71 -6.09 -7.88
N LEU A 157 -1.27 -5.32 -6.95
CA LEU A 157 -2.56 -5.66 -6.35
C LEU A 157 -3.71 -5.59 -7.37
N GLN A 158 -3.60 -4.78 -8.43
CA GLN A 158 -4.60 -4.75 -9.51
C GLN A 158 -4.49 -5.94 -10.48
N PHE A 159 -3.32 -6.56 -10.61
CA PHE A 159 -3.12 -7.73 -11.48
C PHE A 159 -3.38 -9.07 -10.81
N TYR A 160 -3.36 -9.14 -9.48
CA TYR A 160 -3.58 -10.39 -8.73
C TYR A 160 -4.99 -10.51 -8.14
N PHE A 161 -5.80 -9.48 -8.21
CA PHE A 161 -7.18 -9.43 -7.75
C PHE A 161 -8.11 -8.88 -8.83
#